data_0eef65dada389d929d4734955c2666ba
#
_entry.id   0eef65dada389d929d4734955c2666ba
#
_cell.length_a   1.000
_cell.length_b   1.000
_cell.length_c   1.000
_cell.angle_alpha   90.00
_cell.angle_beta   90.00
_cell.angle_gamma   90.00
#
_symmetry.space_group_name_H-M   'P 1'
#
loop_
_entity.id
_entity.type
_entity.pdbx_description
1 polymer ?
#
loop_
_entity_poly.entity_id
_entity_poly.type
_entity_poly.pdbx_seq_one_letter_code
_entity_poly.pdbx_strand_id
1 'polypeptide(L)'
;MNSVFERIRYNSNLPARIEIKQGKIAEAYHWHKEIELVYILDGELTVTVNNTVQMVREDGFVLINSVENHSLSAENAKCLIVDISYEFTEQFEPSMYNSVFRIVRGSGADEELHNLLWQMSRCFKESELSDLRKYAIITDILHVLFVQCRQENPNIVKNGEKVQSRHARLAVEYIEQHYREQFTAKGVAKILGIDPIYLSLCFKESTGKTFTEYVMEFRLDRAMDALLNKQISIEDAAKAGGFPSARTFIAKCKKVYHITPFQLLKQRAEVKSNV
;
A
#
# COMPACT_ATOMS: atom_id res chain seq x y z
N MET A 1 10.14 -15.52 10.31
CA MET A 1 8.99 -14.73 10.79
C MET A 1 7.89 -14.85 9.73
N ASN A 2 6.62 -15.03 10.13
CA ASN A 2 5.53 -15.00 9.18
C ASN A 2 5.24 -13.55 8.83
N SER A 3 5.33 -13.20 7.56
CA SER A 3 5.03 -11.87 7.05
C SER A 3 3.57 -11.82 6.62
N VAL A 4 2.89 -10.72 6.94
CA VAL A 4 1.48 -10.51 6.62
C VAL A 4 1.37 -9.43 5.55
N PHE A 5 0.49 -9.62 4.56
CA PHE A 5 0.19 -8.57 3.59
C PHE A 5 -0.53 -7.41 4.26
N GLU A 6 0.04 -6.20 4.19
CA GLU A 6 -0.62 -4.96 4.55
C GLU A 6 -1.23 -4.30 3.32
N ARG A 7 -2.45 -3.88 3.44
CA ARG A 7 -3.09 -3.07 2.41
C ARG A 7 -3.04 -1.61 2.78
N ILE A 8 -2.29 -0.84 2.01
CA ILE A 8 -2.19 0.61 2.18
C ILE A 8 -3.50 1.28 1.75
N ARG A 9 -4.02 2.17 2.58
CA ARG A 9 -5.21 2.97 2.30
C ARG A 9 -4.82 4.41 2.09
N TYR A 10 -5.30 5.01 1.01
CA TYR A 10 -5.06 6.40 0.68
C TYR A 10 -6.21 7.26 1.19
N ASN A 11 -5.91 8.25 2.01
CA ASN A 11 -6.90 9.13 2.64
C ASN A 11 -7.12 10.44 1.86
N SER A 12 -6.42 10.63 0.74
CA SER A 12 -6.44 11.83 -0.09
C SER A 12 -6.47 11.46 -1.57
N ASN A 13 -6.58 12.48 -2.44
CA ASN A 13 -6.45 12.31 -3.90
C ASN A 13 -4.97 12.21 -4.35
N LEU A 14 -4.04 12.16 -3.43
CA LEU A 14 -2.61 11.99 -3.73
C LEU A 14 -2.31 10.56 -4.15
N PRO A 15 -1.35 10.36 -5.05
CA PRO A 15 -0.91 9.03 -5.44
C PRO A 15 0.04 8.39 -4.41
N ALA A 16 -0.09 8.75 -3.16
CA ALA A 16 0.68 8.21 -2.03
C ALA A 16 -0.07 8.37 -0.71
N ARG A 17 0.16 7.43 0.23
CA ARG A 17 -0.08 7.66 1.65
C ARG A 17 1.11 8.41 2.21
N ILE A 18 0.89 9.52 2.89
CA ILE A 18 1.94 10.31 3.52
C ILE A 18 1.55 10.50 4.99
N GLU A 19 2.39 10.01 5.88
CA GLU A 19 2.10 9.94 7.31
C GLU A 19 3.32 10.37 8.14
N ILE A 20 3.09 11.07 9.25
CA ILE A 20 4.12 11.30 10.28
C ILE A 20 3.76 10.43 11.49
N LYS A 21 4.65 9.50 11.83
CA LYS A 21 4.58 8.71 13.07
C LYS A 21 5.51 9.32 14.11
N GLN A 22 5.06 9.35 15.36
CA GLN A 22 5.84 9.90 16.49
C GLN A 22 5.63 9.09 17.77
N GLY A 23 6.69 8.91 18.53
CA GLY A 23 6.71 8.15 19.77
C GLY A 23 7.15 6.72 19.56
N LYS A 24 6.51 5.76 20.23
CA LYS A 24 6.81 4.34 20.06
C LYS A 24 6.30 3.85 18.72
N ILE A 25 7.18 3.28 17.90
CA ILE A 25 6.87 2.67 16.61
C ILE A 25 7.07 1.16 16.75
N ALA A 26 6.06 0.37 16.38
CA ALA A 26 6.09 -1.08 16.46
C ALA A 26 5.25 -1.68 15.32
N GLU A 27 5.79 -1.65 14.10
CA GLU A 27 5.18 -2.29 12.95
C GLU A 27 5.68 -3.73 12.84
N ALA A 28 4.74 -4.66 12.84
CA ALA A 28 5.05 -6.08 12.69
C ALA A 28 5.63 -6.36 11.29
N TYR A 29 6.28 -7.50 11.14
CA TYR A 29 6.86 -7.92 9.86
C TYR A 29 5.76 -8.15 8.83
N HIS A 30 5.75 -7.32 7.77
CA HIS A 30 4.72 -7.28 6.75
C HIS A 30 5.30 -6.97 5.37
N TRP A 31 4.45 -6.96 4.35
CA TRP A 31 4.76 -6.51 3.00
C TRP A 31 3.55 -5.85 2.34
N HIS A 32 3.77 -4.97 1.40
CA HIS A 32 2.77 -4.32 0.56
C HIS A 32 3.31 -4.07 -0.85
N LYS A 33 2.47 -3.56 -1.74
CA LYS A 33 2.85 -3.34 -3.16
C LYS A 33 3.53 -2.00 -3.41
N GLU A 34 3.32 -1.07 -2.53
CA GLU A 34 3.81 0.28 -2.62
C GLU A 34 5.34 0.33 -2.53
N ILE A 35 5.93 1.37 -3.12
CA ILE A 35 7.30 1.79 -2.80
C ILE A 35 7.20 2.62 -1.53
N GLU A 36 7.92 2.25 -0.49
CA GLU A 36 7.93 2.98 0.76
C GLU A 36 9.26 3.69 0.98
N LEU A 37 9.19 4.97 1.36
CA LEU A 37 10.34 5.73 1.85
C LEU A 37 10.06 6.17 3.28
N VAL A 38 10.99 5.85 4.19
CA VAL A 38 10.92 6.26 5.60
C VAL A 38 12.07 7.22 5.89
N TYR A 39 11.74 8.46 6.23
CA TYR A 39 12.69 9.53 6.57
C TYR A 39 12.61 9.88 8.06
N ILE A 40 13.73 9.88 8.74
CA ILE A 40 13.80 10.08 10.19
C ILE A 40 13.92 11.56 10.49
N LEU A 41 12.91 12.10 11.19
CA LEU A 41 12.81 13.51 11.57
C LEU A 41 13.39 13.78 12.96
N ASP A 42 13.44 12.77 13.82
CA ASP A 42 13.99 12.84 15.18
C ASP A 42 14.19 11.41 15.72
N GLY A 43 15.29 11.19 16.46
CA GLY A 43 15.63 9.90 17.05
C GLY A 43 16.25 8.89 16.09
N GLU A 44 16.02 7.61 16.36
CA GLU A 44 16.52 6.51 15.54
C GLU A 44 15.46 5.43 15.35
N LEU A 45 15.46 4.79 14.18
CA LEU A 45 14.53 3.74 13.80
C LEU A 45 15.29 2.49 13.37
N THR A 46 14.93 1.36 13.95
CA THR A 46 15.38 0.05 13.47
C THR A 46 14.45 -0.42 12.36
N VAL A 47 15.00 -0.64 11.18
CA VAL A 47 14.30 -1.13 10.00
C VAL A 47 14.84 -2.51 9.64
N THR A 48 13.95 -3.48 9.52
CA THR A 48 14.32 -4.82 9.03
C THR A 48 13.73 -5.02 7.65
N VAL A 49 14.56 -5.26 6.64
CA VAL A 49 14.12 -5.55 5.26
C VAL A 49 14.70 -6.90 4.85
N ASN A 50 13.86 -7.85 4.46
CA ASN A 50 14.25 -9.20 4.02
C ASN A 50 15.27 -9.87 4.97
N ASN A 51 15.05 -9.77 6.29
CA ASN A 51 15.94 -10.25 7.37
C ASN A 51 17.26 -9.46 7.56
N THR A 52 17.48 -8.39 6.82
CA THR A 52 18.61 -7.49 7.07
C THR A 52 18.16 -6.38 7.99
N VAL A 53 18.81 -6.25 9.13
CA VAL A 53 18.51 -5.20 10.12
C VAL A 53 19.45 -4.02 9.89
N GLN A 54 18.87 -2.83 9.83
CA GLN A 54 19.63 -1.59 9.78
C GLN A 54 19.03 -0.55 10.75
N MET A 55 19.88 0.27 11.32
CA MET A 55 19.48 1.40 12.14
C MET A 55 19.62 2.68 11.32
N VAL A 56 18.54 3.43 11.23
CA VAL A 56 18.49 4.71 10.52
C VAL A 56 18.31 5.81 11.56
N ARG A 57 19.19 6.79 11.53
CA ARG A 57 19.19 7.90 12.48
C ARG A 57 18.55 9.14 11.88
N GLU A 58 18.36 10.14 12.73
CA GLU A 58 17.89 11.47 12.34
C GLU A 58 18.58 11.96 11.07
N ASP A 59 17.80 12.57 10.18
CA ASP A 59 18.19 13.05 8.86
C ASP A 59 18.56 11.94 7.85
N GLY A 60 18.46 10.67 8.24
CA GLY A 60 18.59 9.53 7.36
C GLY A 60 17.27 9.06 6.79
N PHE A 61 17.33 8.28 5.72
CA PHE A 61 16.15 7.62 5.17
C PHE A 61 16.47 6.20 4.68
N VAL A 62 15.41 5.42 4.49
CA VAL A 62 15.47 4.09 3.88
C VAL A 62 14.42 3.98 2.80
N LEU A 63 14.76 3.26 1.74
CA LEU A 63 13.86 2.84 0.67
C LEU A 63 13.52 1.36 0.87
N ILE A 64 12.25 1.04 0.82
CA ILE A 64 11.68 -0.30 0.82
C ILE A 64 10.99 -0.49 -0.53
N ASN A 65 11.46 -1.46 -1.31
CA ASN A 65 10.89 -1.70 -2.63
C ASN A 65 9.54 -2.42 -2.50
N SER A 66 8.74 -2.33 -3.55
CA SER A 66 7.50 -3.07 -3.69
C SER A 66 7.71 -4.55 -3.32
N VAL A 67 6.80 -5.10 -2.54
CA VAL A 67 6.75 -6.49 -2.06
C VAL A 67 7.93 -6.96 -1.20
N GLU A 68 8.80 -6.08 -0.75
CA GLU A 68 9.82 -6.42 0.23
C GLU A 68 9.19 -6.60 1.62
N ASN A 69 9.56 -7.70 2.28
CA ASN A 69 9.12 -7.95 3.65
C ASN A 69 9.90 -7.06 4.61
N HIS A 70 9.23 -6.31 5.45
CA HIS A 70 9.87 -5.37 6.35
C HIS A 70 9.12 -5.19 7.68
N SER A 71 9.81 -4.56 8.64
CA SER A 71 9.24 -4.11 9.90
C SER A 71 9.96 -2.85 10.38
N LEU A 72 9.25 -2.00 11.13
CA LEU A 72 9.76 -0.78 11.70
C LEU A 72 9.62 -0.80 13.22
N SER A 73 10.68 -0.46 13.95
CA SER A 73 10.62 -0.39 15.42
C SER A 73 11.49 0.71 16.01
N ALA A 74 10.92 1.44 16.96
CA ALA A 74 11.62 2.41 17.81
C ALA A 74 10.89 2.56 19.14
N GLU A 75 11.62 2.82 20.22
CA GLU A 75 11.00 3.18 21.50
C GLU A 75 10.53 4.65 21.51
N ASN A 76 11.27 5.53 20.86
CA ASN A 76 10.88 6.92 20.66
C ASN A 76 11.58 7.48 19.41
N ALA A 77 10.79 7.71 18.36
CA ALA A 77 11.27 8.33 17.13
C ALA A 77 10.16 9.17 16.49
N LYS A 78 10.55 10.03 15.57
CA LYS A 78 9.64 10.72 14.68
C LYS A 78 10.09 10.47 13.25
N CYS A 79 9.22 9.93 12.42
CA CYS A 79 9.51 9.66 11.02
C CYS A 79 8.37 10.08 10.10
N LEU A 80 8.75 10.42 8.87
CA LEU A 80 7.86 10.59 7.74
C LEU A 80 7.85 9.28 6.96
N ILE A 81 6.67 8.74 6.68
CA ILE A 81 6.45 7.57 5.83
C ILE A 81 5.74 8.03 4.56
N VAL A 82 6.25 7.63 3.41
CA VAL A 82 5.69 7.92 2.09
C VAL A 82 5.53 6.61 1.32
N ASP A 83 4.30 6.12 1.21
CA ASP A 83 3.95 4.93 0.44
C ASP A 83 3.41 5.34 -0.92
N ILE A 84 4.20 5.21 -1.95
CA ILE A 84 3.81 5.62 -3.30
C ILE A 84 2.98 4.52 -3.94
N SER A 85 1.77 4.88 -4.40
CA SER A 85 0.79 3.96 -4.97
C SER A 85 1.38 3.12 -6.09
N TYR A 86 1.17 1.82 -5.98
CA TYR A 86 1.52 0.87 -7.03
C TYR A 86 0.79 1.20 -8.33
N GLU A 87 -0.52 1.46 -8.28
CA GLU A 87 -1.33 1.75 -9.46
C GLU A 87 -0.91 3.06 -10.16
N PHE A 88 -0.39 4.02 -9.39
CA PHE A 88 0.16 5.24 -9.96
C PHE A 88 1.52 4.97 -10.64
N THR A 89 2.37 4.20 -9.97
CA THR A 89 3.71 3.85 -10.48
C THR A 89 3.62 2.96 -11.73
N GLU A 90 2.66 2.03 -11.78
CA GLU A 90 2.42 1.11 -12.91
C GLU A 90 2.08 1.86 -14.21
N GLN A 91 1.54 3.07 -14.13
CA GLN A 91 1.26 3.90 -15.32
C GLN A 91 2.54 4.29 -16.08
N PHE A 92 3.67 4.37 -15.40
CA PHE A 92 4.96 4.70 -15.97
C PHE A 92 5.81 3.46 -16.24
N GLU A 93 5.65 2.42 -15.46
CA GLU A 93 6.37 1.16 -15.56
C GLU A 93 5.43 -0.04 -15.31
N PRO A 94 4.81 -0.57 -16.37
CA PRO A 94 3.83 -1.68 -16.26
C PRO A 94 4.41 -2.97 -15.66
N SER A 95 5.73 -3.12 -15.66
CA SER A 95 6.41 -4.28 -15.08
C SER A 95 7.24 -3.91 -13.85
N MET A 96 6.74 -3.01 -13.01
CA MET A 96 7.41 -2.49 -11.82
C MET A 96 7.96 -3.60 -10.91
N TYR A 97 7.28 -4.76 -10.81
CA TYR A 97 7.79 -5.92 -10.06
C TYR A 97 9.11 -6.47 -10.59
N ASN A 98 9.46 -6.13 -11.83
CA ASN A 98 10.73 -6.51 -12.45
C ASN A 98 11.84 -5.51 -12.13
N SER A 99 11.54 -4.41 -11.46
CA SER A 99 12.46 -3.36 -11.11
C SER A 99 12.76 -3.38 -9.61
N VAL A 100 14.01 -3.16 -9.25
CA VAL A 100 14.46 -2.89 -7.89
C VAL A 100 15.18 -1.56 -7.92
N PHE A 101 14.85 -0.70 -6.99
CA PHE A 101 15.54 0.57 -6.84
C PHE A 101 16.61 0.42 -5.76
N ARG A 102 17.83 0.84 -6.08
CA ARG A 102 18.96 0.84 -5.15
C ARG A 102 19.61 2.21 -5.09
N ILE A 103 19.74 2.73 -3.90
CA ILE A 103 20.36 4.02 -3.64
C ILE A 103 21.78 3.78 -3.18
N VAL A 104 22.73 4.41 -3.87
CA VAL A 104 24.14 4.41 -3.44
C VAL A 104 24.32 5.62 -2.53
N ARG A 105 24.70 5.38 -1.28
CA ARG A 105 24.93 6.45 -0.30
C ARG A 105 26.02 7.42 -0.76
N GLY A 106 25.75 8.72 -0.64
CA GLY A 106 26.60 9.80 -1.11
C GLY A 106 26.59 10.03 -2.63
N SER A 107 25.65 9.39 -3.36
CA SER A 107 25.43 9.70 -4.77
C SER A 107 24.51 10.92 -4.94
N GLY A 108 24.48 11.49 -6.15
CA GLY A 108 23.52 12.56 -6.47
C GLY A 108 22.07 12.16 -6.24
N ALA A 109 21.71 10.88 -6.52
CA ALA A 109 20.37 10.36 -6.23
C ALA A 109 20.06 10.30 -4.71
N ASP A 110 21.04 9.95 -3.89
CA ASP A 110 20.89 9.96 -2.41
C ASP A 110 20.63 11.37 -1.90
N GLU A 111 21.39 12.35 -2.35
CA GLU A 111 21.23 13.76 -1.99
C GLU A 111 19.90 14.34 -2.49
N GLU A 112 19.50 14.02 -3.70
CA GLU A 112 18.25 14.50 -4.31
C GLU A 112 17.02 13.91 -3.58
N LEU A 113 17.00 12.61 -3.30
CA LEU A 113 15.93 11.95 -2.55
C LEU A 113 15.84 12.49 -1.12
N HIS A 114 16.98 12.69 -0.46
CA HIS A 114 17.05 13.30 0.85
C HIS A 114 16.37 14.68 0.86
N ASN A 115 16.73 15.55 -0.10
CA ASN A 115 16.14 16.88 -0.22
C ASN A 115 14.64 16.84 -0.50
N LEU A 116 14.17 15.93 -1.33
CA LEU A 116 12.74 15.74 -1.63
C LEU A 116 11.96 15.28 -0.40
N LEU A 117 12.49 14.34 0.38
CA LEU A 117 11.87 13.87 1.62
C LEU A 117 11.85 14.96 2.71
N TRP A 118 12.93 15.73 2.82
CA TRP A 118 12.98 16.90 3.69
C TRP A 118 11.89 17.92 3.29
N GLN A 119 11.75 18.26 2.01
CA GLN A 119 10.69 19.14 1.51
C GLN A 119 9.30 18.56 1.80
N MET A 120 9.09 17.26 1.58
CA MET A 120 7.84 16.58 1.89
C MET A 120 7.46 16.75 3.37
N SER A 121 8.41 16.60 4.28
CA SER A 121 8.19 16.77 5.72
C SER A 121 7.72 18.18 6.10
N ARG A 122 8.09 19.18 5.30
CA ARG A 122 7.69 20.59 5.52
C ARG A 122 6.27 20.87 5.03
N CYS A 123 5.76 20.13 4.04
CA CYS A 123 4.43 20.32 3.48
C CYS A 123 3.28 20.04 4.46
N PHE A 124 3.54 19.43 5.61
CA PHE A 124 2.53 19.22 6.67
C PHE A 124 2.19 20.50 7.44
N LYS A 125 2.97 21.56 7.31
CA LYS A 125 2.80 22.83 8.03
C LYS A 125 2.06 23.89 7.19
N GLU A 126 1.76 23.60 5.93
CA GLU A 126 1.25 24.57 4.97
C GLU A 126 -0.21 24.28 4.56
N SER A 127 -0.91 25.28 4.02
CA SER A 127 -2.34 25.30 3.68
C SER A 127 -2.71 24.49 2.41
N GLU A 128 -3.92 24.69 1.86
CA GLU A 128 -4.56 23.96 0.74
C GLU A 128 -3.70 23.70 -0.52
N LEU A 129 -2.70 24.53 -0.80
CA LEU A 129 -1.73 24.30 -1.91
C LEU A 129 -0.72 23.18 -1.59
N SER A 130 -0.71 22.65 -0.37
CA SER A 130 0.21 21.60 0.05
C SER A 130 0.06 20.30 -0.76
N ASP A 131 -1.13 19.95 -1.19
CA ASP A 131 -1.38 18.71 -1.94
C ASP A 131 -0.80 18.77 -3.36
N LEU A 132 -0.88 19.92 -4.04
CA LEU A 132 -0.21 20.10 -5.33
C LEU A 132 1.32 19.99 -5.18
N ARG A 133 1.88 20.55 -4.11
CA ARG A 133 3.33 20.45 -3.84
C ARG A 133 3.73 19.02 -3.50
N LYS A 134 2.96 18.31 -2.67
CA LYS A 134 3.19 16.90 -2.37
C LYS A 134 3.14 16.04 -3.63
N TYR A 135 2.17 16.30 -4.52
CA TYR A 135 2.05 15.59 -5.79
C TYR A 135 3.32 15.80 -6.66
N ALA A 136 3.81 17.03 -6.77
CA ALA A 136 5.04 17.33 -7.50
C ALA A 136 6.25 16.59 -6.89
N ILE A 137 6.40 16.61 -5.56
CA ILE A 137 7.49 15.90 -4.89
C ILE A 137 7.40 14.37 -5.11
N ILE A 138 6.19 13.78 -5.09
CA ILE A 138 6.03 12.35 -5.38
C ILE A 138 6.49 12.02 -6.80
N THR A 139 6.15 12.85 -7.79
CA THR A 139 6.59 12.64 -9.17
C THR A 139 8.10 12.83 -9.34
N ASP A 140 8.70 13.78 -8.63
CA ASP A 140 10.16 13.98 -8.62
C ASP A 140 10.88 12.78 -7.97
N ILE A 141 10.36 12.26 -6.84
CA ILE A 141 10.88 11.03 -6.22
C ILE A 141 10.84 9.86 -7.21
N LEU A 142 9.71 9.64 -7.89
CA LEU A 142 9.60 8.57 -8.89
C LEU A 142 10.59 8.80 -10.04
N HIS A 143 10.76 10.04 -10.52
CA HIS A 143 11.74 10.35 -11.55
C HIS A 143 13.16 9.93 -11.15
N VAL A 144 13.60 10.31 -9.94
CA VAL A 144 14.92 9.92 -9.42
C VAL A 144 15.03 8.39 -9.32
N LEU A 145 14.03 7.73 -8.78
CA LEU A 145 14.04 6.27 -8.63
C LEU A 145 14.15 5.57 -10.00
N PHE A 146 13.34 5.96 -10.98
CA PHE A 146 13.34 5.31 -12.30
C PHE A 146 14.59 5.61 -13.13
N VAL A 147 15.10 6.83 -13.06
CA VAL A 147 16.19 7.27 -13.93
C VAL A 147 17.56 6.97 -13.33
N GLN A 148 17.71 7.12 -12.02
CA GLN A 148 19.03 7.04 -11.37
C GLN A 148 19.22 5.79 -10.49
N CYS A 149 18.13 5.23 -9.92
CA CYS A 149 18.22 4.14 -8.93
C CYS A 149 17.78 2.79 -9.47
N ARG A 150 17.14 2.75 -10.65
CA ARG A 150 16.57 1.51 -11.20
C ARG A 150 17.67 0.50 -11.56
N GLN A 151 17.45 -0.73 -11.12
CA GLN A 151 18.22 -1.89 -11.56
C GLN A 151 17.26 -2.96 -12.06
N GLU A 152 17.67 -3.72 -13.07
CA GLU A 152 16.96 -4.95 -13.40
C GLU A 152 17.01 -5.87 -12.18
N ASN A 153 15.85 -6.40 -11.79
CA ASN A 153 15.81 -7.32 -10.66
C ASN A 153 16.41 -8.66 -11.10
N PRO A 154 17.69 -8.96 -10.74
CA PRO A 154 18.31 -10.22 -11.13
C PRO A 154 17.62 -11.43 -10.49
N ASN A 155 16.64 -11.19 -9.63
CA ASN A 155 16.06 -12.15 -8.70
C ASN A 155 14.62 -12.55 -9.02
N ILE A 156 14.07 -12.13 -10.16
CA ILE A 156 12.78 -12.67 -10.63
C ILE A 156 12.78 -14.20 -10.67
N VAL A 157 13.97 -14.82 -10.71
CA VAL A 157 14.14 -16.27 -10.78
C VAL A 157 15.03 -16.86 -9.66
N LYS A 158 15.79 -16.07 -8.87
CA LYS A 158 16.92 -16.63 -8.09
C LYS A 158 16.97 -16.39 -6.58
N ASN A 159 16.21 -15.49 -5.97
CA ASN A 159 16.36 -15.27 -4.53
C ASN A 159 15.10 -15.56 -3.72
N GLY A 160 15.17 -16.67 -2.98
CA GLY A 160 14.64 -16.86 -1.63
C GLY A 160 13.22 -16.38 -1.29
N GLU A 161 12.52 -15.74 -2.20
CA GLU A 161 11.06 -15.58 -2.11
C GLU A 161 10.52 -17.02 -2.06
N LYS A 162 9.99 -17.40 -0.92
CA LYS A 162 9.32 -18.69 -0.81
C LYS A 162 8.33 -18.72 -1.98
N VAL A 163 8.38 -19.74 -2.80
CA VAL A 163 7.47 -19.96 -3.96
C VAL A 163 6.01 -19.70 -3.56
N GLN A 164 5.69 -19.94 -2.29
CA GLN A 164 4.42 -19.64 -1.63
C GLN A 164 4.06 -18.14 -1.64
N SER A 165 4.99 -17.25 -1.31
CA SER A 165 4.76 -15.78 -1.29
C SER A 165 4.51 -15.25 -2.69
N ARG A 166 5.22 -15.75 -3.69
CA ARG A 166 5.01 -15.41 -5.10
C ARG A 166 3.61 -15.78 -5.58
N HIS A 167 3.12 -16.99 -5.28
CA HIS A 167 1.77 -17.41 -5.69
C HIS A 167 0.67 -16.62 -4.98
N ALA A 168 0.87 -16.29 -3.70
CA ALA A 168 -0.05 -15.43 -2.97
C ALA A 168 -0.10 -14.02 -3.58
N ARG A 169 1.05 -13.45 -3.96
CA ARG A 169 1.16 -12.16 -4.63
C ARG A 169 0.42 -12.15 -5.97
N LEU A 170 0.69 -13.13 -6.84
CA LEU A 170 -0.01 -13.26 -8.13
C LEU A 170 -1.52 -13.37 -7.96
N ALA A 171 -1.97 -14.06 -6.91
CA ALA A 171 -3.40 -14.14 -6.60
C ALA A 171 -3.97 -12.80 -6.12
N VAL A 172 -3.23 -12.02 -5.34
CA VAL A 172 -3.60 -10.64 -4.95
C VAL A 172 -3.73 -9.77 -6.19
N GLU A 173 -2.75 -9.78 -7.08
CA GLU A 173 -2.78 -9.04 -8.34
C GLU A 173 -4.02 -9.39 -9.18
N TYR A 174 -4.28 -10.69 -9.34
CA TYR A 174 -5.47 -11.13 -10.06
C TYR A 174 -6.76 -10.59 -9.44
N ILE A 175 -6.89 -10.66 -8.10
CA ILE A 175 -8.07 -10.12 -7.39
C ILE A 175 -8.24 -8.63 -7.69
N GLU A 176 -7.18 -7.85 -7.61
CA GLU A 176 -7.24 -6.40 -7.78
C GLU A 176 -7.56 -5.97 -9.21
N GLN A 177 -7.11 -6.72 -10.21
CA GLN A 177 -7.44 -6.46 -11.61
C GLN A 177 -8.87 -6.90 -11.96
N HIS A 178 -9.35 -8.00 -11.35
CA HIS A 178 -10.60 -8.66 -11.72
C HIS A 178 -11.71 -8.58 -10.65
N TYR A 179 -11.57 -7.79 -9.57
CA TYR A 179 -12.49 -7.79 -8.42
C TYR A 179 -13.96 -7.55 -8.79
N ARG A 180 -14.26 -6.91 -9.91
CA ARG A 180 -15.63 -6.69 -10.41
C ARG A 180 -16.24 -7.93 -11.02
N GLU A 181 -15.42 -8.89 -11.44
CA GLU A 181 -15.83 -10.12 -12.08
C GLU A 181 -16.19 -11.20 -11.03
N GLN A 182 -16.90 -12.23 -11.47
CA GLN A 182 -17.17 -13.38 -10.63
C GLN A 182 -16.08 -14.45 -10.84
N PHE A 183 -15.32 -14.71 -9.80
CA PHE A 183 -14.28 -15.75 -9.82
C PHE A 183 -14.21 -16.47 -8.46
N THR A 184 -13.54 -17.59 -8.44
CA THR A 184 -13.33 -18.42 -7.25
C THR A 184 -11.85 -18.69 -7.03
N ALA A 185 -11.46 -19.02 -5.80
CA ALA A 185 -10.08 -19.44 -5.50
C ALA A 185 -9.61 -20.59 -6.41
N LYS A 186 -10.52 -21.56 -6.71
CA LYS A 186 -10.24 -22.67 -7.63
C LYS A 186 -9.98 -22.19 -9.07
N GLY A 187 -10.75 -21.20 -9.53
CA GLY A 187 -10.56 -20.59 -10.85
C GLY A 187 -9.21 -19.89 -10.96
N VAL A 188 -8.85 -19.09 -9.96
CA VAL A 188 -7.57 -18.38 -9.90
C VAL A 188 -6.40 -19.37 -9.79
N ALA A 189 -6.50 -20.40 -8.97
CA ALA A 189 -5.48 -21.45 -8.88
C ALA A 189 -5.22 -22.12 -10.25
N LYS A 190 -6.29 -22.39 -11.02
CA LYS A 190 -6.18 -22.93 -12.38
C LYS A 190 -5.44 -21.97 -13.32
N ILE A 191 -5.73 -20.67 -13.24
CA ILE A 191 -5.05 -19.63 -14.04
C ILE A 191 -3.56 -19.57 -13.69
N LEU A 192 -3.22 -19.66 -12.40
CA LEU A 192 -1.85 -19.66 -11.93
C LEU A 192 -1.11 -20.98 -12.11
N GLY A 193 -1.78 -22.04 -12.59
CA GLY A 193 -1.19 -23.35 -12.80
C GLY A 193 -0.81 -24.09 -11.51
N ILE A 194 -1.53 -23.86 -10.42
CA ILE A 194 -1.25 -24.43 -9.09
C ILE A 194 -2.47 -25.16 -8.50
N ASP A 195 -2.21 -26.00 -7.51
CA ASP A 195 -3.26 -26.69 -6.78
C ASP A 195 -4.12 -25.71 -5.94
N PRO A 196 -5.47 -25.81 -5.92
CA PRO A 196 -6.35 -24.92 -5.19
C PRO A 196 -6.17 -24.96 -3.66
N ILE A 197 -5.82 -26.14 -3.11
CA ILE A 197 -5.57 -26.27 -1.66
C ILE A 197 -4.26 -25.55 -1.32
N TYR A 198 -3.24 -25.77 -2.14
CA TYR A 198 -1.97 -25.06 -2.01
C TYR A 198 -2.15 -23.54 -2.09
N LEU A 199 -2.92 -23.02 -3.07
CA LEU A 199 -3.22 -21.59 -3.14
C LEU A 199 -3.88 -21.10 -1.84
N SER A 200 -4.89 -21.83 -1.34
CA SER A 200 -5.60 -21.44 -0.12
C SER A 200 -4.69 -21.35 1.10
N LEU A 201 -3.74 -22.27 1.22
CA LEU A 201 -2.77 -22.29 2.32
C LEU A 201 -1.76 -21.14 2.20
N CYS A 202 -1.09 -21.01 1.05
CA CYS A 202 -0.07 -19.98 0.86
C CYS A 202 -0.69 -18.56 0.90
N PHE A 203 -1.90 -18.40 0.36
CA PHE A 203 -2.61 -17.12 0.40
C PHE A 203 -2.94 -16.71 1.84
N LYS A 204 -3.48 -17.64 2.65
CA LYS A 204 -3.79 -17.36 4.07
C LYS A 204 -2.52 -17.11 4.88
N GLU A 205 -1.45 -17.86 4.63
CA GLU A 205 -0.16 -17.65 5.29
C GLU A 205 0.43 -16.27 4.98
N SER A 206 0.37 -15.84 3.72
CA SER A 206 0.95 -14.57 3.27
C SER A 206 0.08 -13.35 3.55
N THR A 207 -1.25 -13.48 3.55
CA THR A 207 -2.17 -12.34 3.72
C THR A 207 -2.85 -12.29 5.08
N GLY A 208 -2.71 -13.34 5.90
CA GLY A 208 -3.44 -13.49 7.16
C GLY A 208 -4.94 -13.77 6.99
N LYS A 209 -5.46 -13.83 5.76
CA LYS A 209 -6.90 -13.94 5.44
C LYS A 209 -7.14 -15.07 4.45
N THR A 210 -8.34 -15.65 4.50
CA THR A 210 -8.77 -16.54 3.42
C THR A 210 -8.96 -15.75 2.13
N PHE A 211 -8.83 -16.42 0.99
CA PHE A 211 -9.04 -15.81 -0.33
C PHE A 211 -10.39 -15.07 -0.43
N THR A 212 -11.47 -15.69 0.05
CA THR A 212 -12.81 -15.09 0.02
C THR A 212 -12.93 -13.86 0.94
N GLU A 213 -12.35 -13.90 2.13
CA GLU A 213 -12.32 -12.75 3.03
C GLU A 213 -11.59 -11.57 2.40
N TYR A 214 -10.44 -11.82 1.80
CA TYR A 214 -9.65 -10.79 1.11
C TYR A 214 -10.44 -10.15 -0.04
N VAL A 215 -11.02 -10.95 -0.95
CA VAL A 215 -11.85 -10.46 -2.06
C VAL A 215 -12.99 -9.58 -1.56
N MET A 216 -13.70 -10.02 -0.50
CA MET A 216 -14.84 -9.29 0.03
C MET A 216 -14.45 -8.00 0.72
N GLU A 217 -13.28 -7.94 1.36
CA GLU A 217 -12.75 -6.70 1.93
C GLU A 217 -12.27 -5.74 0.86
N PHE A 218 -11.56 -6.26 -0.14
CA PHE A 218 -11.13 -5.46 -1.28
C PHE A 218 -12.33 -4.78 -1.97
N ARG A 219 -13.37 -5.55 -2.26
CA ARG A 219 -14.61 -5.04 -2.83
C ARG A 219 -15.27 -3.99 -1.94
N LEU A 220 -15.29 -4.22 -0.62
CA LEU A 220 -15.86 -3.27 0.34
C LEU A 220 -15.15 -1.93 0.29
N ASP A 221 -13.82 -1.93 0.30
CA ASP A 221 -13.05 -0.70 0.25
C ASP A 221 -13.29 0.06 -1.07
N ARG A 222 -13.32 -0.64 -2.23
CA ARG A 222 -13.62 -0.01 -3.52
C ARG A 222 -15.04 0.55 -3.60
N ALA A 223 -16.02 -0.13 -3.01
CA ALA A 223 -17.39 0.38 -2.92
C ALA A 223 -17.48 1.61 -2.01
N MET A 224 -16.78 1.59 -0.88
CA MET A 224 -16.75 2.72 0.05
C MET A 224 -16.05 3.93 -0.55
N ASP A 225 -14.92 3.75 -1.24
CA ASP A 225 -14.22 4.82 -1.96
C ASP A 225 -15.14 5.48 -3.00
N ALA A 226 -15.85 4.65 -3.79
CA ALA A 226 -16.77 5.14 -4.78
C ALA A 226 -17.93 5.93 -4.14
N LEU A 227 -18.49 5.42 -3.05
CA LEU A 227 -19.60 6.04 -2.31
C LEU A 227 -19.21 7.39 -1.70
N LEU A 228 -18.04 7.45 -1.07
CA LEU A 228 -17.61 8.61 -0.29
C LEU A 228 -17.02 9.72 -1.16
N ASN A 229 -16.32 9.36 -2.26
CA ASN A 229 -15.59 10.31 -3.06
C ASN A 229 -16.35 10.75 -4.33
N LYS A 230 -17.21 9.88 -4.88
CA LYS A 230 -17.93 10.17 -6.13
C LYS A 230 -19.40 10.58 -5.93
N GLN A 231 -19.92 10.60 -4.70
CA GLN A 231 -21.30 10.96 -4.36
C GLN A 231 -22.34 10.19 -5.19
N ILE A 232 -22.11 8.92 -5.45
CA ILE A 232 -22.99 8.04 -6.21
C ILE A 232 -23.97 7.30 -5.30
N SER A 233 -24.98 6.66 -5.88
CA SER A 233 -25.95 5.86 -5.13
C SER A 233 -25.31 4.64 -4.47
N ILE A 234 -25.96 4.08 -3.42
CA ILE A 234 -25.50 2.85 -2.77
C ILE A 234 -25.46 1.68 -3.75
N GLU A 235 -26.43 1.63 -4.69
CA GLU A 235 -26.48 0.64 -5.77
C GLU A 235 -25.26 0.75 -6.71
N ASP A 236 -24.94 1.97 -7.13
CA ASP A 236 -23.79 2.20 -8.01
C ASP A 236 -22.47 1.98 -7.30
N ALA A 237 -22.37 2.34 -6.03
CA ALA A 237 -21.20 2.02 -5.21
C ALA A 237 -20.99 0.51 -5.05
N ALA A 238 -22.07 -0.25 -4.81
CA ALA A 238 -22.01 -1.71 -4.77
C ALA A 238 -21.50 -2.30 -6.08
N LYS A 239 -22.00 -1.83 -7.23
CA LYS A 239 -21.53 -2.23 -8.57
C LYS A 239 -20.07 -1.86 -8.77
N ALA A 240 -19.69 -0.62 -8.46
CA ALA A 240 -18.31 -0.14 -8.57
C ALA A 240 -17.33 -0.99 -7.73
N GLY A 241 -17.77 -1.45 -6.56
CA GLY A 241 -17.01 -2.36 -5.70
C GLY A 241 -17.05 -3.84 -6.12
N GLY A 242 -17.81 -4.20 -7.18
CA GLY A 242 -17.91 -5.60 -7.64
C GLY A 242 -18.81 -6.48 -6.77
N PHE A 243 -19.73 -5.90 -5.98
CA PHE A 243 -20.72 -6.66 -5.23
C PHE A 243 -21.84 -7.14 -6.14
N PRO A 244 -22.37 -8.36 -5.91
CA PRO A 244 -23.48 -8.88 -6.71
C PRO A 244 -24.80 -8.12 -6.48
N SER A 245 -24.93 -7.41 -5.35
CA SER A 245 -26.08 -6.58 -5.03
C SER A 245 -25.76 -5.56 -3.94
N ALA A 246 -26.56 -4.47 -3.89
CA ALA A 246 -26.50 -3.50 -2.79
C ALA A 246 -26.75 -4.14 -1.42
N ARG A 247 -27.64 -5.15 -1.35
CA ARG A 247 -27.91 -5.91 -0.12
C ARG A 247 -26.63 -6.57 0.43
N THR A 248 -25.82 -7.19 -0.42
CA THR A 248 -24.57 -7.84 -0.02
C THR A 248 -23.54 -6.81 0.46
N PHE A 249 -23.45 -5.69 -0.23
CA PHE A 249 -22.59 -4.57 0.17
C PHE A 249 -23.00 -3.99 1.53
N ILE A 250 -24.29 -3.69 1.73
CA ILE A 250 -24.81 -3.17 3.01
C ILE A 250 -24.54 -4.15 4.16
N ALA A 251 -24.76 -5.45 3.94
CA ALA A 251 -24.52 -6.48 4.94
C ALA A 251 -23.03 -6.55 5.32
N LYS A 252 -22.12 -6.50 4.34
CA LYS A 252 -20.67 -6.51 4.58
C LYS A 252 -20.20 -5.24 5.29
N CYS A 253 -20.71 -4.06 4.88
CA CYS A 253 -20.43 -2.79 5.52
C CYS A 253 -20.84 -2.81 7.00
N LYS A 254 -22.08 -3.27 7.30
CA LYS A 254 -22.54 -3.40 8.69
C LYS A 254 -21.69 -4.37 9.51
N LYS A 255 -21.22 -5.47 8.90
CA LYS A 255 -20.36 -6.45 9.59
C LYS A 255 -18.99 -5.87 9.95
N VAL A 256 -18.40 -5.04 9.07
CA VAL A 256 -17.04 -4.51 9.23
C VAL A 256 -17.01 -3.20 10.01
N TYR A 257 -17.93 -2.28 9.69
CA TYR A 257 -17.96 -0.93 10.29
C TYR A 257 -19.00 -0.76 11.39
N HIS A 258 -19.83 -1.79 11.67
CA HIS A 258 -20.95 -1.78 12.63
C HIS A 258 -22.06 -0.77 12.30
N ILE A 259 -22.00 -0.08 11.15
CA ILE A 259 -22.99 0.87 10.64
C ILE A 259 -23.28 0.59 9.16
N THR A 260 -24.43 1.07 8.69
CA THR A 260 -24.77 0.96 7.26
C THR A 260 -24.10 2.07 6.44
N PRO A 261 -23.94 1.90 5.10
CA PRO A 261 -23.46 2.97 4.22
C PRO A 261 -24.26 4.26 4.34
N PHE A 262 -25.58 4.15 4.48
CA PHE A 262 -26.46 5.31 4.66
C PHE A 262 -26.19 6.08 5.96
N GLN A 263 -26.01 5.37 7.08
CA GLN A 263 -25.66 5.98 8.36
C GLN A 263 -24.31 6.68 8.30
N LEU A 264 -23.34 6.10 7.61
CA LEU A 264 -22.01 6.67 7.45
C LEU A 264 -22.04 7.95 6.61
N LEU A 265 -22.82 7.98 5.52
CA LEU A 265 -23.03 9.20 4.73
C LEU A 265 -23.70 10.31 5.55
N LYS A 266 -24.70 9.97 6.38
CA LYS A 266 -25.38 10.93 7.26
C LYS A 266 -24.41 11.56 8.27
N GLN A 267 -23.62 10.76 8.97
CA GLN A 267 -22.60 11.25 9.91
C GLN A 267 -21.61 12.19 9.23
N ARG A 268 -21.17 11.87 8.00
CA ARG A 268 -20.25 12.74 7.25
C ARG A 268 -20.88 14.06 6.82
N ALA A 269 -22.17 14.07 6.48
CA ALA A 269 -22.91 15.30 6.15
C ALA A 269 -23.06 16.21 7.37
N GLU A 270 -23.35 15.65 8.54
CA GLU A 270 -23.48 16.38 9.80
C GLU A 270 -22.14 17.03 10.24
N VAL A 271 -21.01 16.33 10.05
CA VAL A 271 -19.69 16.91 10.32
C VAL A 271 -19.36 18.07 9.39
N LYS A 272 -19.73 17.99 8.09
CA LYS A 272 -19.49 19.07 7.13
C LYS A 272 -20.39 20.30 7.33
N SER A 273 -21.56 20.14 7.96
CA SER A 273 -22.46 21.26 8.26
C SER A 273 -22.12 22.02 9.54
N ASN A 274 -21.22 21.48 10.36
CA ASN A 274 -20.78 22.07 11.64
C ASN A 274 -19.37 22.72 11.55
N VAL A 275 -18.78 22.83 10.37
CA VAL A 275 -17.55 23.53 10.03
C VAL A 275 -17.85 24.65 9.07
#